data_87f8b855c8d700d51636776e7e1726db
#
_entry.id   87f8b855c8d700d51636776e7e1726db
#
_cell.length_a   1.000
_cell.length_b   1.000
_cell.length_c   1.000
_cell.angle_alpha   90.00
_cell.angle_beta   90.00
_cell.angle_gamma   90.00
#
_symmetry.space_group_name_H-M   'P 1'
#
loop_
_entity.id
_entity.type
_entity.pdbx_description
1 polymer ?
#
loop_
_entity_poly.entity_id
_entity_poly.type
_entity_poly.pdbx_seq_one_letter_code
_entity_poly.pdbx_strand_id
1 'polypeptide(L)'
;MEEEILNILIANHLRINSNFLSSTLRMPWSNKEEKQMREKSEMLLDKLDLLRLKNEIAHSLPYGEQRKLEIARALATDANLLLLDEPAAGMNPSETMELSSFIHNIRDEFKLTIFMIEHHMDLVMEISEKIYVLDFGQLIAQGTANEVKNDQRVIEAYLGVEEDA
;
A
#
# COMPACT_ATOMS: atom_id res chain seq x y z
N MET A 1 13.03 -2.81 21.13
CA MET A 1 11.98 -3.76 20.71
C MET A 1 11.71 -3.46 19.25
N GLU A 2 11.75 -4.44 18.40
CA GLU A 2 11.66 -4.33 16.94
C GLU A 2 10.23 -3.91 16.54
N GLU A 3 9.95 -2.60 16.57
CA GLU A 3 8.56 -2.09 16.46
C GLU A 3 7.94 -2.29 15.08
N GLU A 4 8.74 -2.37 14.02
CA GLU A 4 8.21 -2.57 12.66
C GLU A 4 7.82 -4.02 12.37
N ILE A 5 8.66 -4.96 12.77
CA ILE A 5 8.28 -6.38 12.73
C ILE A 5 7.02 -6.59 13.59
N LEU A 6 6.94 -5.93 14.74
CA LEU A 6 5.76 -6.00 15.60
C LEU A 6 4.49 -5.50 14.89
N ASN A 7 4.57 -4.42 14.09
CA ASN A 7 3.43 -3.91 13.33
C ASN A 7 2.92 -4.94 12.31
N ILE A 8 3.81 -5.64 11.60
CA ILE A 8 3.45 -6.68 10.64
C ILE A 8 2.96 -7.94 11.37
N LEU A 9 3.57 -8.30 12.49
CA LEU A 9 3.13 -9.39 13.36
C LEU A 9 1.70 -9.16 13.89
N ILE A 10 1.37 -7.93 14.30
CA ILE A 10 0.02 -7.56 14.75
C ILE A 10 -0.99 -7.75 13.61
N ALA A 11 -0.67 -7.37 12.38
CA ALA A 11 -1.56 -7.58 11.24
C ALA A 11 -1.80 -9.09 10.97
N ASN A 12 -0.78 -9.92 11.14
CA ASN A 12 -0.90 -11.38 11.05
C ASN A 12 -1.68 -12.01 12.23
N HIS A 13 -1.79 -11.31 13.36
CA HIS A 13 -2.44 -11.84 14.57
C HIS A 13 -3.93 -12.18 14.37
N LEU A 14 -4.59 -11.54 13.41
CA LEU A 14 -5.98 -11.84 13.05
C LEU A 14 -6.19 -13.27 12.54
N ARG A 15 -5.12 -14.00 12.21
CA ARG A 15 -5.14 -15.39 11.71
C ARG A 15 -4.66 -16.44 12.73
N ILE A 16 -4.32 -16.02 13.94
CA ILE A 16 -3.89 -16.96 14.98
C ILE A 16 -5.11 -17.66 15.57
N ASN A 17 -5.11 -19.00 15.45
CA ASN A 17 -6.12 -19.85 16.12
C ASN A 17 -5.80 -20.11 17.60
N SER A 18 -4.78 -19.48 18.16
CA SER A 18 -4.43 -19.65 19.57
C SER A 18 -5.43 -18.91 20.47
N ASN A 19 -6.11 -19.66 21.33
CA ASN A 19 -6.99 -19.10 22.35
C ASN A 19 -6.17 -18.31 23.38
N PHE A 20 -6.74 -17.24 23.93
CA PHE A 20 -6.16 -16.39 24.98
C PHE A 20 -5.51 -17.18 26.13
N LEU A 21 -6.08 -18.32 26.48
CA LEU A 21 -5.56 -19.24 27.52
C LEU A 21 -4.22 -19.91 27.15
N SER A 22 -4.00 -20.24 25.86
CA SER A 22 -2.75 -20.88 25.41
C SER A 22 -1.58 -19.91 25.35
N SER A 23 -1.85 -18.64 25.03
CA SER A 23 -0.85 -17.57 24.99
C SER A 23 -0.39 -17.18 26.39
N THR A 24 -1.29 -17.19 27.39
CA THR A 24 -0.98 -16.85 28.78
C THR A 24 -0.14 -17.92 29.46
N LEU A 25 -0.27 -19.20 29.06
CA LEU A 25 0.46 -20.34 29.65
C LEU A 25 1.81 -20.64 28.98
N ARG A 26 2.29 -19.81 28.01
CA ARG A 26 3.54 -20.00 27.27
C ARG A 26 3.76 -21.45 26.82
N MET A 27 2.76 -22.05 26.20
CA MET A 27 2.85 -23.43 25.71
C MET A 27 3.88 -23.55 24.57
N PRO A 28 4.59 -24.68 24.44
CA PRO A 28 5.66 -24.87 23.43
C PRO A 28 5.23 -24.62 21.98
N TRP A 29 3.95 -24.85 21.65
CA TRP A 29 3.41 -24.59 20.31
C TRP A 29 3.21 -23.09 20.05
N SER A 30 2.94 -22.26 21.07
CA SER A 30 2.83 -20.79 20.95
C SER A 30 4.17 -20.19 20.49
N ASN A 31 5.29 -20.68 21.03
CA ASN A 31 6.63 -20.25 20.61
C ASN A 31 6.95 -20.64 19.16
N LYS A 32 6.43 -21.77 18.69
CA LYS A 32 6.61 -22.22 17.30
C LYS A 32 5.82 -21.36 16.32
N GLU A 33 4.57 -21.05 16.66
CA GLU A 33 3.72 -20.17 15.86
C GLU A 33 4.31 -18.75 15.78
N GLU A 34 4.73 -18.19 16.91
CA GLU A 34 5.38 -16.87 16.98
C GLU A 34 6.66 -16.83 16.11
N LYS A 35 7.48 -17.86 16.17
CA LYS A 35 8.69 -17.98 15.34
C LYS A 35 8.33 -18.02 13.84
N GLN A 36 7.35 -18.81 13.46
CA GLN A 36 6.89 -18.88 12.06
C GLN A 36 6.33 -17.57 11.55
N MET A 37 5.58 -16.85 12.40
CA MET A 37 5.06 -15.53 12.06
C MET A 37 6.19 -14.51 11.88
N ARG A 38 7.19 -14.53 12.74
CA ARG A 38 8.37 -13.65 12.64
C ARG A 38 9.13 -13.95 11.34
N GLU A 39 9.40 -15.21 11.04
CA GLU A 39 10.06 -15.62 9.80
C GLU A 39 9.26 -15.16 8.56
N LYS A 40 7.94 -15.33 8.57
CA LYS A 40 7.06 -14.86 7.49
C LYS A 40 7.09 -13.33 7.34
N SER A 41 7.09 -12.60 8.46
CA SER A 41 7.16 -11.13 8.46
C SER A 41 8.50 -10.63 7.95
N GLU A 42 9.60 -11.24 8.36
CA GLU A 42 10.95 -10.91 7.85
C GLU A 42 11.07 -11.20 6.35
N MET A 43 10.55 -12.33 5.87
CA MET A 43 10.50 -12.65 4.44
C MET A 43 9.67 -11.63 3.64
N LEU A 44 8.56 -11.15 4.20
CA LEU A 44 7.74 -10.13 3.55
C LEU A 44 8.48 -8.79 3.49
N LEU A 45 9.11 -8.37 4.60
CA LEU A 45 9.92 -7.15 4.62
C LEU A 45 11.09 -7.22 3.64
N ASP A 46 11.75 -8.38 3.54
CA ASP A 46 12.84 -8.60 2.58
C ASP A 46 12.36 -8.42 1.14
N LYS A 47 11.24 -9.04 0.78
CA LYS A 47 10.61 -8.89 -0.54
C LYS A 47 10.22 -7.46 -0.90
N LEU A 48 9.91 -6.65 0.10
CA LEU A 48 9.51 -5.26 -0.05
C LEU A 48 10.68 -4.26 0.08
N ASP A 49 11.92 -4.76 0.23
CA ASP A 49 13.12 -3.96 0.49
C ASP A 49 13.02 -3.09 1.78
N LEU A 50 12.24 -3.58 2.75
CA LEU A 50 12.03 -2.92 4.05
C LEU A 50 12.77 -3.61 5.20
N LEU A 51 13.45 -4.74 4.96
CA LEU A 51 14.10 -5.51 6.02
C LEU A 51 15.18 -4.71 6.77
N ARG A 52 15.83 -3.75 6.09
CA ARG A 52 16.80 -2.82 6.68
C ARG A 52 16.21 -1.96 7.81
N LEU A 53 14.91 -1.75 7.79
CA LEU A 53 14.18 -0.90 8.73
C LEU A 53 13.58 -1.68 9.91
N LYS A 54 13.78 -2.98 9.97
CA LYS A 54 13.13 -3.89 10.93
C LYS A 54 13.30 -3.54 12.41
N ASN A 55 14.32 -2.74 12.75
CA ASN A 55 14.62 -2.31 14.11
C ASN A 55 14.31 -0.82 14.35
N GLU A 56 13.80 -0.13 13.34
CA GLU A 56 13.45 1.28 13.43
C GLU A 56 12.06 1.48 14.04
N ILE A 57 11.81 2.67 14.54
CA ILE A 57 10.51 3.06 15.05
C ILE A 57 9.68 3.61 13.89
N ALA A 58 8.50 3.03 13.62
CA ALA A 58 7.69 3.36 12.44
C ALA A 58 7.45 4.86 12.24
N HIS A 59 7.19 5.62 13.31
CA HIS A 59 6.94 7.06 13.22
C HIS A 59 8.19 7.92 13.00
N SER A 60 9.40 7.34 13.16
CA SER A 60 10.68 8.03 12.88
C SER A 60 11.13 7.89 11.44
N LEU A 61 10.47 7.04 10.65
CA LEU A 61 10.79 6.84 9.25
C LEU A 61 10.40 8.04 8.38
N PRO A 62 11.10 8.24 7.25
CA PRO A 62 10.62 9.12 6.19
C PRO A 62 9.20 8.72 5.75
N TYR A 63 8.40 9.70 5.35
CA TYR A 63 6.98 9.50 5.05
C TYR A 63 6.72 8.42 3.98
N GLY A 64 7.53 8.39 2.92
CA GLY A 64 7.46 7.36 1.88
C GLY A 64 7.66 5.95 2.42
N GLU A 65 8.59 5.77 3.37
CA GLU A 65 8.82 4.46 4.01
C GLU A 65 7.68 4.06 4.95
N GLN A 66 7.07 5.04 5.64
CA GLN A 66 5.87 4.78 6.44
C GLN A 66 4.73 4.25 5.57
N ARG A 67 4.50 4.83 4.36
CA ARG A 67 3.48 4.35 3.42
C ARG A 67 3.76 2.95 2.90
N LYS A 68 5.03 2.66 2.56
CA LYS A 68 5.42 1.28 2.18
C LYS A 68 5.16 0.29 3.31
N LEU A 69 5.43 0.67 4.56
CA LEU A 69 5.15 -0.16 5.73
C LEU A 69 3.65 -0.39 5.96
N GLU A 70 2.81 0.63 5.78
CA GLU A 70 1.35 0.48 5.84
C GLU A 70 0.84 -0.54 4.81
N ILE A 71 1.35 -0.47 3.59
CA ILE A 71 1.05 -1.44 2.54
C ILE A 71 1.56 -2.84 2.92
N ALA A 72 2.77 -2.95 3.46
CA ALA A 72 3.33 -4.21 3.93
C ALA A 72 2.44 -4.87 5.01
N ARG A 73 1.87 -4.08 5.92
CA ARG A 73 0.91 -4.55 6.92
C ARG A 73 -0.36 -5.13 6.29
N ALA A 74 -0.89 -4.48 5.26
CA ALA A 74 -2.04 -4.99 4.52
C ALA A 74 -1.70 -6.31 3.81
N LEU A 75 -0.52 -6.41 3.18
CA LEU A 75 -0.05 -7.62 2.51
C LEU A 75 0.18 -8.79 3.48
N ALA A 76 0.57 -8.51 4.72
CA ALA A 76 0.73 -9.53 5.75
C ALA A 76 -0.55 -10.32 6.04
N THR A 77 -1.72 -9.78 5.70
CA THR A 77 -3.02 -10.47 5.82
C THR A 77 -3.32 -11.43 4.68
N ASP A 78 -2.39 -11.64 3.73
CA ASP A 78 -2.56 -12.42 2.49
C ASP A 78 -3.78 -11.93 1.67
N ALA A 79 -4.01 -10.63 1.62
CA ALA A 79 -5.08 -10.02 0.84
C ALA A 79 -4.78 -10.15 -0.66
N ASN A 80 -5.81 -10.43 -1.46
CA ASN A 80 -5.73 -10.44 -2.92
C ASN A 80 -6.23 -9.12 -3.54
N LEU A 81 -6.93 -8.30 -2.75
CA LEU A 81 -7.41 -6.98 -3.10
C LEU A 81 -6.84 -5.96 -2.11
N LEU A 82 -6.16 -4.96 -2.63
CA LEU A 82 -5.61 -3.85 -1.86
C LEU A 82 -6.39 -2.58 -2.20
N LEU A 83 -6.90 -1.91 -1.16
CA LEU A 83 -7.57 -0.63 -1.29
C LEU A 83 -6.62 0.47 -0.77
N LEU A 84 -6.32 1.43 -1.63
CA LEU A 84 -5.43 2.56 -1.31
C LEU A 84 -6.22 3.87 -1.46
N ASP A 85 -6.26 4.63 -0.40
CA ASP A 85 -6.90 5.94 -0.37
C ASP A 85 -5.82 7.02 -0.25
N GLU A 86 -5.66 7.80 -1.32
CA GLU A 86 -4.67 8.86 -1.46
C GLU A 86 -3.26 8.47 -0.96
N PRO A 87 -2.67 7.37 -1.47
CA PRO A 87 -1.40 6.88 -0.94
C PRO A 87 -0.23 7.85 -1.14
N ALA A 88 -0.30 8.74 -2.14
CA ALA A 88 0.75 9.73 -2.41
C ALA A 88 0.49 11.10 -1.74
N ALA A 89 -0.57 11.26 -0.93
CA ALA A 89 -0.87 12.53 -0.29
C ALA A 89 0.31 13.03 0.57
N GLY A 90 0.75 14.27 0.32
CA GLY A 90 1.86 14.89 1.06
C GLY A 90 3.28 14.48 0.62
N MET A 91 3.41 13.68 -0.43
CA MET A 91 4.70 13.29 -1.01
C MET A 91 5.22 14.33 -2.00
N ASN A 92 6.54 14.44 -2.09
CA ASN A 92 7.18 15.18 -3.17
C ASN A 92 7.22 14.30 -4.46
N PRO A 93 7.53 14.88 -5.64
CA PRO A 93 7.53 14.14 -6.90
C PRO A 93 8.45 12.90 -6.92
N SER A 94 9.61 12.97 -6.27
CA SER A 94 10.53 11.83 -6.18
C SER A 94 9.96 10.69 -5.35
N GLU A 95 9.37 11.01 -4.20
CA GLU A 95 8.70 10.03 -3.34
C GLU A 95 7.48 9.40 -4.03
N THR A 96 6.73 10.19 -4.80
CA THR A 96 5.60 9.69 -5.60
C THR A 96 6.05 8.69 -6.65
N MET A 97 7.15 8.94 -7.36
CA MET A 97 7.73 8.02 -8.34
C MET A 97 8.23 6.72 -7.68
N GLU A 98 8.85 6.82 -6.51
CA GLU A 98 9.28 5.64 -5.75
C GLU A 98 8.09 4.81 -5.30
N LEU A 99 7.01 5.46 -4.82
CA LEU A 99 5.78 4.80 -4.44
C LEU A 99 5.10 4.14 -5.65
N SER A 100 5.05 4.81 -6.82
CA SER A 100 4.55 4.28 -8.08
C SER A 100 5.26 2.96 -8.43
N SER A 101 6.59 3.00 -8.47
CA SER A 101 7.41 1.82 -8.73
C SER A 101 7.18 0.70 -7.71
N PHE A 102 7.05 1.05 -6.43
CA PHE A 102 6.77 0.10 -5.36
C PHE A 102 5.40 -0.57 -5.55
N ILE A 103 4.34 0.21 -5.82
CA ILE A 103 2.98 -0.32 -6.05
C ILE A 103 2.95 -1.25 -7.27
N HIS A 104 3.63 -0.87 -8.34
CA HIS A 104 3.74 -1.70 -9.54
C HIS A 104 4.40 -3.05 -9.22
N ASN A 105 5.54 -3.03 -8.52
CA ASN A 105 6.29 -4.23 -8.16
C ASN A 105 5.48 -5.19 -7.27
N ILE A 106 4.82 -4.68 -6.24
CA ILE A 106 4.00 -5.53 -5.34
C ILE A 106 2.79 -6.11 -6.05
N ARG A 107 2.16 -5.36 -6.97
CA ARG A 107 1.04 -5.85 -7.76
C ARG A 107 1.47 -7.10 -8.53
N ASP A 108 2.60 -7.05 -9.21
CA ASP A 108 3.08 -8.14 -10.05
C ASP A 108 3.61 -9.31 -9.22
N GLU A 109 4.38 -9.04 -8.15
CA GLU A 109 4.95 -10.06 -7.26
C GLU A 109 3.87 -10.85 -6.52
N PHE A 110 2.88 -10.16 -5.96
CA PHE A 110 1.82 -10.77 -5.16
C PHE A 110 0.54 -11.04 -5.95
N LYS A 111 0.50 -10.72 -7.26
CA LYS A 111 -0.67 -10.87 -8.15
C LYS A 111 -1.92 -10.19 -7.59
N LEU A 112 -1.76 -8.97 -7.14
CA LEU A 112 -2.82 -8.21 -6.49
C LEU A 112 -3.76 -7.58 -7.50
N THR A 113 -5.02 -7.46 -7.09
CA THR A 113 -5.92 -6.43 -7.60
C THR A 113 -5.79 -5.20 -6.72
N ILE A 114 -5.49 -4.04 -7.29
CA ILE A 114 -5.37 -2.78 -6.54
C ILE A 114 -6.48 -1.84 -7.00
N PHE A 115 -7.24 -1.34 -6.05
CA PHE A 115 -8.19 -0.25 -6.25
C PHE A 115 -7.68 0.98 -5.50
N MET A 116 -7.41 2.06 -6.23
CA MET A 116 -6.80 3.27 -5.68
C MET A 116 -7.69 4.48 -5.92
N ILE A 117 -7.83 5.33 -4.91
CA ILE A 117 -8.40 6.67 -5.03
C ILE A 117 -7.23 7.64 -4.97
N GLU A 118 -7.09 8.49 -5.97
CA GLU A 118 -5.99 9.45 -6.09
C GLU A 118 -6.40 10.67 -6.92
N HIS A 119 -5.75 11.78 -6.65
CA HIS A 119 -5.88 13.01 -7.42
C HIS A 119 -4.55 13.46 -8.07
N HIS A 120 -3.45 12.76 -7.80
CA HIS A 120 -2.17 12.95 -8.48
C HIS A 120 -2.21 12.27 -9.85
N MET A 121 -2.52 13.05 -10.89
CA MET A 121 -2.74 12.54 -12.24
C MET A 121 -1.55 11.75 -12.79
N ASP A 122 -0.31 12.20 -12.55
CA ASP A 122 0.89 11.51 -13.03
C ASP A 122 0.97 10.08 -12.49
N LEU A 123 0.73 9.90 -11.18
CA LEU A 123 0.70 8.57 -10.56
C LEU A 123 -0.41 7.70 -11.15
N VAL A 124 -1.64 8.24 -11.24
CA VAL A 124 -2.80 7.50 -11.77
C VAL A 124 -2.55 7.04 -13.20
N MET A 125 -2.06 7.95 -14.06
CA MET A 125 -1.81 7.63 -15.47
C MET A 125 -0.67 6.64 -15.68
N GLU A 126 0.31 6.59 -14.77
CA GLU A 126 1.46 5.69 -14.87
C GLU A 126 1.11 4.24 -14.52
N ILE A 127 0.35 4.02 -13.43
CA ILE A 127 0.21 2.66 -12.87
C ILE A 127 -1.16 2.01 -13.11
N SER A 128 -2.17 2.78 -13.54
CA SER A 128 -3.53 2.28 -13.63
C SER A 128 -3.82 1.64 -14.98
N GLU A 129 -4.32 0.42 -14.97
CA GLU A 129 -4.81 -0.26 -16.18
C GLU A 129 -6.19 0.27 -16.61
N LYS A 130 -6.99 0.68 -15.62
CA LYS A 130 -8.31 1.26 -15.84
C LYS A 130 -8.58 2.39 -14.85
N ILE A 131 -9.07 3.51 -15.37
CA ILE A 131 -9.33 4.72 -14.62
C ILE A 131 -10.83 5.04 -14.70
N TYR A 132 -11.39 5.47 -13.58
CA TYR A 132 -12.72 6.04 -13.46
C TYR A 132 -12.58 7.46 -12.94
N VAL A 133 -13.03 8.44 -13.73
CA VAL A 133 -12.93 9.85 -13.36
C VAL A 133 -14.26 10.34 -12.79
N LEU A 134 -14.19 10.85 -11.57
CA LEU A 134 -15.34 11.41 -10.87
C LEU A 134 -15.18 12.93 -10.79
N ASP A 135 -16.25 13.65 -11.08
CA ASP A 135 -16.39 15.09 -10.85
C ASP A 135 -17.67 15.35 -10.07
N PHE A 136 -17.57 16.02 -8.90
CA PHE A 136 -18.67 16.19 -7.95
C PHE A 136 -19.48 14.94 -7.68
N GLY A 137 -18.81 13.77 -7.58
CA GLY A 137 -19.45 12.47 -7.31
C GLY A 137 -20.13 11.81 -8.52
N GLN A 138 -20.04 12.41 -9.71
CA GLN A 138 -20.55 11.88 -10.96
C GLN A 138 -19.44 11.28 -11.80
N LEU A 139 -19.67 10.11 -12.38
CA LEU A 139 -18.73 9.49 -13.31
C LEU A 139 -18.76 10.26 -14.64
N ILE A 140 -17.67 10.98 -14.96
CA ILE A 140 -17.56 11.75 -16.20
C ILE A 140 -16.80 11.04 -17.30
N ALA A 141 -15.85 10.15 -16.96
CA ALA A 141 -15.08 9.35 -17.92
C ALA A 141 -14.63 8.03 -17.31
N GLN A 142 -14.35 7.04 -18.17
CA GLN A 142 -13.67 5.81 -17.79
C GLN A 142 -12.90 5.24 -18.96
N GLY A 143 -11.76 4.60 -18.68
CA GLY A 143 -10.94 3.97 -19.74
C GLY A 143 -9.50 3.75 -19.28
N THR A 144 -8.63 3.53 -20.26
CA THR A 144 -7.18 3.52 -20.08
C THR A 144 -6.66 4.94 -19.87
N ALA A 145 -5.42 5.07 -19.41
CA ALA A 145 -4.77 6.38 -19.23
C ALA A 145 -4.82 7.24 -20.50
N ASN A 146 -4.60 6.63 -21.68
CA ASN A 146 -4.62 7.35 -22.95
C ASN A 146 -6.03 7.83 -23.35
N GLU A 147 -7.07 7.02 -23.09
CA GLU A 147 -8.46 7.42 -23.35
C GLU A 147 -8.90 8.56 -22.44
N VAL A 148 -8.60 8.44 -21.14
CA VAL A 148 -8.97 9.44 -20.12
C VAL A 148 -8.23 10.77 -20.36
N LYS A 149 -6.94 10.73 -20.67
CA LYS A 149 -6.14 11.95 -20.93
C LYS A 149 -6.66 12.76 -22.12
N ASN A 150 -7.31 12.11 -23.09
CA ASN A 150 -7.84 12.76 -24.29
C ASN A 150 -9.36 13.02 -24.22
N ASP A 151 -10.03 12.69 -23.12
CA ASP A 151 -11.45 12.98 -22.96
C ASP A 151 -11.64 14.48 -22.64
N GLN A 152 -12.41 15.17 -23.46
CA GLN A 152 -12.64 16.61 -23.34
C GLN A 152 -13.23 17.02 -21.98
N ARG A 153 -14.09 16.20 -21.38
CA ARG A 153 -14.68 16.47 -20.07
C ARG A 153 -13.65 16.38 -18.95
N VAL A 154 -12.66 15.50 -19.07
CA VAL A 154 -11.56 15.37 -18.11
C VAL A 154 -10.62 16.56 -18.26
N ILE A 155 -10.31 16.97 -19.49
CA ILE A 155 -9.48 18.16 -19.76
C ILE A 155 -10.12 19.39 -19.14
N GLU A 156 -11.41 19.61 -19.35
CA GLU A 156 -12.14 20.76 -18.77
C GLU A 156 -12.22 20.72 -17.25
N ALA A 157 -12.39 19.53 -16.65
CA ALA A 157 -12.54 19.39 -15.20
C ALA A 157 -11.21 19.45 -14.43
N TYR A 158 -10.12 18.91 -14.99
CA TYR A 158 -8.87 18.69 -14.26
C TYR A 158 -7.63 19.27 -14.92
N LEU A 159 -7.59 19.38 -16.25
CA LEU A 159 -6.40 19.79 -16.99
C LEU A 159 -6.53 21.20 -17.61
N GLY A 160 -7.74 21.73 -17.70
CA GLY A 160 -8.02 23.05 -18.27
C GLY A 160 -7.93 24.22 -17.29
N VAL A 161 -7.63 24.00 -16.01
CA VAL A 161 -7.65 25.04 -14.96
C VAL A 161 -6.27 25.68 -14.73
N GLU A 162 -5.21 25.19 -15.38
CA GLU A 162 -3.84 25.71 -15.19
C GLU A 162 -3.47 26.92 -16.07
N GLU A 163 -4.34 27.39 -16.99
CA GLU A 163 -3.97 28.46 -17.93
C GLU A 163 -4.41 29.87 -17.51
N ASP A 164 -5.07 30.07 -16.35
CA ASP A 164 -5.55 31.42 -15.93
C ASP A 164 -5.08 31.83 -14.51
N ALA A 165 -3.80 31.60 -14.14
CA ALA A 165 -3.21 32.12 -12.91
C ALA A 165 -1.86 32.82 -13.13
#